data_301434876453a2787a1fb0af6867f715
#
_entry.id   301434876453a2787a1fb0af6867f715
#
_cell.length_a   1.000
_cell.length_b   1.000
_cell.length_c   1.000
_cell.angle_alpha   90.00
_cell.angle_beta   90.00
_cell.angle_gamma   90.00
#
_symmetry.space_group_name_H-M   'P 1'
#
loop_
_entity.id
_entity.type
_entity.pdbx_description
1 polymer ?
#
loop_
_entity_poly.entity_id
_entity_poly.type
_entity_poly.pdbx_seq_one_letter_code
_entity_poly.pdbx_strand_id
1 'polypeptide(L)'
;MGIPESKKSIFLRSVFELNKNNCHFDYLAAKKDAGVGFMEYTEQINIELASIHYDFLTDFGKKELTFMLAYIHQMMEAKRVSNLGPLASILMIYISPEEVFKILKLLVERSDKIKMRDNLMHLRNKLGWHVATDEDDHAQLISTFIDSYISLKKNGNRRQVLVKFYELQYNFDFFVHQMMNSLLTVVIPIDFAIPVIFNYLIEGQKGIFKSMYGLIKSNKQFIVSLSSKDQLM
;
A
#
# COMPACT_ATOMS: atom_id res chain seq x y z
N MET A 1 17.30 9.60 -6.12
CA MET A 1 17.90 9.70 -4.75
C MET A 1 16.75 9.61 -3.75
N GLY A 2 16.88 8.75 -2.75
CA GLY A 2 15.86 8.60 -1.70
C GLY A 2 16.20 9.43 -0.45
N ILE A 3 15.28 9.44 0.52
CA ILE A 3 15.51 10.05 1.83
C ILE A 3 16.56 9.21 2.58
N PRO A 4 17.65 9.81 3.10
CA PRO A 4 18.63 9.11 3.92
C PRO A 4 17.98 8.43 5.12
N GLU A 5 18.46 7.23 5.49
CA GLU A 5 17.89 6.40 6.57
C GLU A 5 17.74 7.18 7.88
N SER A 6 18.78 7.88 8.29
CA SER A 6 18.79 8.70 9.51
C SER A 6 17.79 9.88 9.52
N LYS A 7 17.21 10.22 8.38
CA LYS A 7 16.26 11.36 8.25
C LYS A 7 14.83 10.93 8.02
N LYS A 8 14.54 9.64 7.87
CA LYS A 8 13.20 9.14 7.55
C LYS A 8 12.19 9.48 8.64
N SER A 9 12.53 9.28 9.92
CA SER A 9 11.63 9.62 11.03
C SER A 9 11.35 11.12 11.13
N ILE A 10 12.37 11.96 10.90
CA ILE A 10 12.23 13.43 10.90
C ILE A 10 11.34 13.86 9.74
N PHE A 11 11.54 13.28 8.56
CA PHE A 11 10.72 13.53 7.38
C PHE A 11 9.24 13.21 7.65
N LEU A 12 8.95 12.02 8.20
CA LEU A 12 7.57 11.60 8.51
C LEU A 12 6.90 12.59 9.47
N ARG A 13 7.58 12.94 10.57
CA ARG A 13 7.06 13.89 11.56
C ARG A 13 6.80 15.27 10.97
N SER A 14 7.64 15.73 10.08
CA SER A 14 7.50 17.03 9.42
C SER A 14 6.36 17.03 8.40
N VAL A 15 6.29 16.04 7.52
CA VAL A 15 5.28 15.99 6.43
C VAL A 15 3.87 15.80 6.97
N PHE A 16 3.71 15.00 8.02
CA PHE A 16 2.41 14.71 8.61
C PHE A 16 2.09 15.56 9.84
N GLU A 17 2.95 16.54 10.18
CA GLU A 17 2.78 17.46 11.32
C GLU A 17 2.49 16.69 12.62
N LEU A 18 3.25 15.60 12.87
CA LEU A 18 3.00 14.74 14.01
C LEU A 18 3.38 15.45 15.33
N ASN A 19 2.37 15.72 16.14
CA ASN A 19 2.55 16.10 17.53
C ASN A 19 2.45 14.85 18.39
N LYS A 20 3.56 14.43 19.00
CA LYS A 20 3.66 13.19 19.77
C LYS A 20 2.62 13.10 20.90
N ASN A 21 2.36 14.21 21.59
CA ASN A 21 1.40 14.22 22.68
C ASN A 21 -0.03 14.04 22.17
N ASN A 22 -0.41 14.76 21.12
CA ASN A 22 -1.73 14.58 20.51
C ASN A 22 -1.89 13.18 19.90
N CYS A 23 -0.85 12.65 19.22
CA CYS A 23 -0.88 11.28 18.70
C CYS A 23 -1.15 10.27 19.81
N HIS A 24 -0.49 10.40 20.95
CA HIS A 24 -0.67 9.53 22.09
C HIS A 24 -2.10 9.58 22.66
N PHE A 25 -2.64 10.78 22.88
CA PHE A 25 -4.02 10.95 23.37
C PHE A 25 -5.05 10.43 22.38
N ASP A 26 -4.90 10.75 21.09
CA ASP A 26 -5.79 10.27 20.02
C ASP A 26 -5.80 8.74 19.98
N TYR A 27 -4.63 8.11 20.15
CA TYR A 27 -4.49 6.66 20.11
C TYR A 27 -5.08 5.98 21.35
N LEU A 28 -4.87 6.54 22.55
CA LEU A 28 -5.49 6.04 23.78
C LEU A 28 -7.02 6.19 23.74
N ALA A 29 -7.53 7.29 23.22
CA ALA A 29 -8.96 7.47 23.01
C ALA A 29 -9.52 6.39 22.07
N ALA A 30 -8.87 6.16 20.93
CA ALA A 30 -9.25 5.11 20.00
C ALA A 30 -9.28 3.71 20.66
N LYS A 31 -8.28 3.38 21.49
CA LYS A 31 -8.26 2.13 22.25
C LYS A 31 -9.40 2.00 23.24
N LYS A 32 -9.82 3.11 23.86
CA LYS A 32 -10.94 3.15 24.79
C LYS A 32 -12.28 3.01 24.08
N ASP A 33 -12.44 3.68 22.94
CA ASP A 33 -13.68 3.69 22.16
C ASP A 33 -13.95 2.33 21.47
N ALA A 34 -12.90 1.58 21.14
CA ALA A 34 -13.01 0.31 20.46
C ALA A 34 -13.81 -0.76 21.24
N GLY A 35 -13.85 -0.72 22.59
CA GLY A 35 -14.72 -1.58 23.41
C GLY A 35 -14.52 -3.09 23.24
N VAL A 36 -15.44 -3.88 23.82
CA VAL A 36 -15.35 -5.37 23.85
C VAL A 36 -15.75 -6.03 22.51
N GLY A 37 -16.59 -5.40 21.70
CA GLY A 37 -17.04 -5.93 20.38
C GLY A 37 -15.98 -5.90 19.29
N PHE A 38 -14.81 -5.36 19.60
CA PHE A 38 -13.70 -5.21 18.67
C PHE A 38 -12.97 -6.53 18.33
N MET A 39 -13.19 -7.58 19.11
CA MET A 39 -12.49 -8.88 18.95
C MET A 39 -12.91 -9.65 17.69
N GLU A 40 -14.15 -9.53 17.23
CA GLU A 40 -14.63 -10.21 16.01
C GLU A 40 -13.95 -9.68 14.75
N TYR A 41 -13.69 -8.38 14.69
CA TYR A 41 -13.01 -7.76 13.54
C TYR A 41 -11.51 -8.04 13.50
N THR A 42 -10.87 -8.30 14.64
CA THR A 42 -9.44 -8.64 14.67
C THR A 42 -9.15 -9.98 13.99
N GLU A 43 -10.07 -10.94 14.01
CA GLU A 43 -9.90 -12.23 13.35
C GLU A 43 -9.88 -12.10 11.83
N GLN A 44 -10.80 -11.34 11.26
CA GLN A 44 -10.83 -11.05 9.81
C GLN A 44 -9.56 -10.30 9.36
N ILE A 45 -9.15 -9.28 10.12
CA ILE A 45 -7.91 -8.55 9.85
C ILE A 45 -6.68 -9.45 9.95
N ASN A 46 -6.62 -10.37 10.90
CA ASN A 46 -5.54 -11.35 11.01
C ASN A 46 -5.45 -12.26 9.77
N ILE A 47 -6.59 -12.64 9.19
CA ILE A 47 -6.63 -13.43 7.94
C ILE A 47 -6.06 -12.58 6.77
N GLU A 48 -6.46 -11.32 6.64
CA GLU A 48 -5.92 -10.40 5.63
C GLU A 48 -4.41 -10.17 5.81
N LEU A 49 -3.95 -10.04 7.06
CA LEU A 49 -2.55 -9.85 7.40
C LEU A 49 -1.70 -11.12 7.26
N ALA A 50 -2.29 -12.31 7.36
CA ALA A 50 -1.56 -13.57 7.28
C ALA A 50 -0.85 -13.76 5.92
N SER A 51 -1.31 -13.06 4.86
CA SER A 51 -0.68 -13.06 3.54
C SER A 51 0.56 -12.15 3.43
N ILE A 52 0.86 -11.37 4.46
CA ILE A 52 1.94 -10.38 4.44
C ILE A 52 3.04 -10.79 5.42
N HIS A 53 4.30 -10.77 4.97
CA HIS A 53 5.43 -11.13 5.82
C HIS A 53 5.77 -10.00 6.80
N TYR A 54 5.43 -10.20 8.09
CA TYR A 54 5.71 -9.26 9.20
C TYR A 54 6.79 -9.75 10.16
N ASP A 55 7.68 -10.62 9.70
CA ASP A 55 8.67 -11.26 10.57
C ASP A 55 9.64 -10.28 11.23
N PHE A 56 9.71 -9.06 10.68
CA PHE A 56 10.51 -7.96 11.24
C PHE A 56 9.80 -7.20 12.38
N LEU A 57 8.49 -7.40 12.58
CA LEU A 57 7.76 -6.82 13.69
C LEU A 57 7.79 -7.72 14.93
N THR A 58 7.96 -7.11 16.11
CA THR A 58 7.77 -7.81 17.38
C THR A 58 6.31 -8.21 17.58
N ASP A 59 6.03 -9.15 18.48
CA ASP A 59 4.65 -9.54 18.81
C ASP A 59 3.81 -8.36 19.31
N PHE A 60 4.43 -7.42 20.02
CA PHE A 60 3.79 -6.15 20.37
C PHE A 60 3.45 -5.34 19.13
N GLY A 61 4.39 -5.17 18.20
CA GLY A 61 4.16 -4.46 16.95
C GLY A 61 3.04 -5.09 16.11
N LYS A 62 2.98 -6.41 16.02
CA LYS A 62 1.91 -7.14 15.32
C LYS A 62 0.53 -6.86 15.95
N LYS A 63 0.43 -6.88 17.29
CA LYS A 63 -0.82 -6.55 18.01
C LYS A 63 -1.26 -5.11 17.77
N GLU A 64 -0.32 -4.16 17.83
CA GLU A 64 -0.62 -2.75 17.56
C GLU A 64 -1.08 -2.54 16.10
N LEU A 65 -0.44 -3.20 15.14
CA LEU A 65 -0.82 -3.18 13.74
C LEU A 65 -2.25 -3.71 13.53
N THR A 66 -2.55 -4.89 14.09
CA THR A 66 -3.90 -5.49 14.02
C THR A 66 -4.94 -4.55 14.60
N PHE A 67 -4.67 -3.94 15.76
CA PHE A 67 -5.56 -2.95 16.37
C PHE A 67 -5.81 -1.76 15.44
N MET A 68 -4.76 -1.15 14.89
CA MET A 68 -4.89 0.03 14.01
C MET A 68 -5.74 -0.26 12.78
N LEU A 69 -5.51 -1.40 12.13
CA LEU A 69 -6.26 -1.78 10.93
C LEU A 69 -7.71 -2.11 11.23
N ALA A 70 -7.96 -2.83 12.32
CA ALA A 70 -9.32 -3.15 12.77
C ALA A 70 -10.09 -1.87 13.14
N TYR A 71 -9.47 -0.91 13.82
CA TYR A 71 -10.07 0.37 14.13
C TYR A 71 -10.46 1.15 12.87
N ILE A 72 -9.55 1.22 11.90
CA ILE A 72 -9.80 1.90 10.63
C ILE A 72 -10.94 1.22 9.87
N HIS A 73 -10.94 -0.11 9.82
CA HIS A 73 -11.99 -0.87 9.15
C HIS A 73 -13.37 -0.62 9.79
N GLN A 74 -13.47 -0.71 11.11
CA GLN A 74 -14.72 -0.62 11.84
C GLN A 74 -15.20 0.81 12.04
N MET A 75 -14.32 1.68 12.55
CA MET A 75 -14.72 3.02 13.01
C MET A 75 -14.64 4.09 11.92
N MET A 76 -13.87 3.84 10.87
CA MET A 76 -13.76 4.72 9.71
C MET A 76 -14.43 4.14 8.46
N GLU A 77 -15.19 3.03 8.62
CA GLU A 77 -15.94 2.36 7.55
C GLU A 77 -15.10 2.05 6.29
N ALA A 78 -13.80 1.89 6.48
CA ALA A 78 -12.88 1.53 5.40
C ALA A 78 -13.04 0.04 5.08
N LYS A 79 -13.85 -0.30 4.07
CA LYS A 79 -14.14 -1.68 3.67
C LYS A 79 -12.90 -2.47 3.26
N ARG A 80 -11.82 -1.76 2.92
CA ARG A 80 -10.56 -2.37 2.48
C ARG A 80 -9.38 -1.73 3.20
N VAL A 81 -8.57 -2.53 3.85
CA VAL A 81 -7.38 -2.10 4.59
C VAL A 81 -6.10 -2.83 4.18
N SER A 82 -6.19 -3.72 3.19
CA SER A 82 -5.09 -4.63 2.83
C SER A 82 -3.78 -3.92 2.43
N ASN A 83 -3.85 -2.76 1.80
CA ASN A 83 -2.66 -1.96 1.46
C ASN A 83 -2.15 -1.09 2.62
N LEU A 84 -2.96 -0.86 3.64
CA LEU A 84 -2.55 -0.13 4.84
C LEU A 84 -1.63 -0.95 5.74
N GLY A 85 -1.79 -2.29 5.75
CA GLY A 85 -0.94 -3.19 6.53
C GLY A 85 0.55 -3.07 6.18
N PRO A 86 0.96 -3.27 4.92
CA PRO A 86 2.33 -3.08 4.48
C PRO A 86 2.87 -1.67 4.75
N LEU A 87 2.04 -0.65 4.53
CA LEU A 87 2.40 0.74 4.83
C LEU A 87 2.69 0.92 6.32
N ALA A 88 1.75 0.54 7.18
CA ALA A 88 1.88 0.69 8.62
C ALA A 88 3.07 -0.09 9.18
N SER A 89 3.26 -1.33 8.75
CA SER A 89 4.37 -2.18 9.22
C SER A 89 5.73 -1.56 8.94
N ILE A 90 5.94 -0.99 7.76
CA ILE A 90 7.18 -0.31 7.41
C ILE A 90 7.33 1.01 8.18
N LEU A 91 6.26 1.77 8.36
CA LEU A 91 6.32 3.01 9.14
C LEU A 91 6.70 2.77 10.60
N MET A 92 6.26 1.65 11.20
CA MET A 92 6.60 1.26 12.57
C MET A 92 8.10 0.99 12.80
N ILE A 93 8.89 0.83 11.74
CA ILE A 93 10.36 0.76 11.84
C ILE A 93 10.96 2.13 12.24
N TYR A 94 10.28 3.22 11.90
CA TYR A 94 10.84 4.58 12.00
C TYR A 94 10.18 5.46 13.06
N ILE A 95 8.92 5.20 13.38
CA ILE A 95 8.10 6.03 14.27
C ILE A 95 7.23 5.14 15.16
N SER A 96 6.69 5.72 16.25
CA SER A 96 5.88 4.98 17.21
C SER A 96 4.51 4.56 16.65
N PRO A 97 3.87 3.52 17.21
CA PRO A 97 2.54 3.08 16.78
C PRO A 97 1.49 4.21 16.78
N GLU A 98 1.53 5.11 17.75
CA GLU A 98 0.62 6.25 17.85
C GLU A 98 0.80 7.23 16.69
N GLU A 99 2.05 7.46 16.29
CA GLU A 99 2.39 8.30 15.14
C GLU A 99 1.95 7.64 13.83
N VAL A 100 2.14 6.31 13.71
CA VAL A 100 1.65 5.53 12.55
C VAL A 100 0.13 5.61 12.47
N PHE A 101 -0.58 5.36 13.55
CA PHE A 101 -2.04 5.46 13.61
C PHE A 101 -2.54 6.81 13.10
N LYS A 102 -1.90 7.91 13.52
CA LYS A 102 -2.22 9.26 13.05
C LYS A 102 -2.06 9.40 11.54
N ILE A 103 -0.96 8.86 10.98
CA ILE A 103 -0.73 8.88 9.52
C ILE A 103 -1.84 8.10 8.80
N LEU A 104 -2.14 6.87 9.23
CA LEU A 104 -3.18 6.04 8.60
C LEU A 104 -4.54 6.74 8.62
N LYS A 105 -4.92 7.30 9.76
CA LYS A 105 -6.16 8.07 9.91
C LYS A 105 -6.22 9.25 8.93
N LEU A 106 -5.14 10.04 8.85
CA LEU A 106 -5.06 11.15 7.90
C LEU A 106 -5.16 10.71 6.44
N LEU A 107 -4.57 9.59 6.09
CA LEU A 107 -4.63 9.07 4.72
C LEU A 107 -6.05 8.63 4.34
N VAL A 108 -6.75 7.95 5.24
CA VAL A 108 -8.14 7.52 5.01
C VAL A 108 -9.08 8.73 4.95
N GLU A 109 -9.01 9.65 5.92
CA GLU A 109 -9.81 10.89 5.92
C GLU A 109 -9.59 11.74 4.67
N ARG A 110 -8.36 11.81 4.15
CA ARG A 110 -8.05 12.53 2.91
C ARG A 110 -8.62 11.84 1.68
N SER A 111 -8.60 10.50 1.66
CA SER A 111 -9.21 9.72 0.58
C SER A 111 -10.70 10.03 0.46
N ASP A 112 -11.44 10.01 1.56
CA ASP A 112 -12.88 10.32 1.56
C ASP A 112 -13.18 11.76 1.11
N LYS A 113 -12.38 12.73 1.52
CA LYS A 113 -12.52 14.11 1.08
C LYS A 113 -12.25 14.30 -0.42
N ILE A 114 -11.36 13.51 -0.99
CA ILE A 114 -11.09 13.50 -2.43
C ILE A 114 -12.29 12.92 -3.17
N LYS A 115 -12.88 11.82 -2.69
CA LYS A 115 -14.11 11.23 -3.26
C LYS A 115 -15.28 12.21 -3.27
N MET A 116 -15.48 12.97 -2.19
CA MET A 116 -16.57 13.96 -2.11
C MET A 116 -16.38 15.17 -3.05
N ARG A 117 -15.14 15.54 -3.36
CA ARG A 117 -14.85 16.67 -4.26
C ARG A 117 -14.88 16.30 -5.74
N ASP A 118 -14.55 15.07 -6.07
CA ASP A 118 -14.31 14.64 -7.45
C ASP A 118 -15.46 13.80 -8.04
N ASN A 119 -16.71 14.03 -7.66
CA ASN A 119 -17.87 13.55 -8.42
C ASN A 119 -17.84 14.00 -9.90
N LEU A 120 -16.77 14.64 -10.36
CA LEU A 120 -16.62 15.17 -11.73
C LEU A 120 -15.16 15.04 -12.21
N MET A 121 -14.93 14.06 -13.06
CA MET A 121 -14.00 14.06 -14.22
C MET A 121 -12.49 14.36 -14.05
N HIS A 122 -11.91 14.54 -12.87
CA HIS A 122 -10.50 14.98 -12.75
C HIS A 122 -9.50 13.96 -12.19
N LEU A 123 -9.85 12.71 -12.08
CA LEU A 123 -8.93 11.63 -11.66
C LEU A 123 -7.69 11.49 -12.57
N ARG A 124 -7.74 11.99 -13.80
CA ARG A 124 -6.60 11.89 -14.73
C ARG A 124 -5.37 12.71 -14.34
N ASN A 125 -5.49 13.75 -13.55
CA ASN A 125 -4.39 14.70 -13.30
C ASN A 125 -3.87 14.79 -11.87
N LYS A 126 -4.49 14.14 -10.90
CA LYS A 126 -4.07 14.16 -9.49
C LYS A 126 -4.05 12.74 -8.91
N LEU A 127 -3.06 11.97 -9.30
CA LEU A 127 -2.65 10.78 -8.56
C LEU A 127 -2.05 11.25 -7.23
N GLY A 128 -2.93 11.72 -6.32
CA GLY A 128 -2.57 12.11 -4.96
C GLY A 128 -2.44 10.90 -4.04
N TRP A 129 -2.41 11.13 -2.75
CA TRP A 129 -2.44 10.10 -1.72
C TRP A 129 -3.87 9.51 -1.64
N HIS A 130 -4.19 8.65 -2.58
CA HIS A 130 -5.43 7.92 -2.59
C HIS A 130 -5.16 6.53 -2.04
N VAL A 131 -5.74 6.24 -0.90
CA VAL A 131 -5.81 4.90 -0.35
C VAL A 131 -7.13 4.31 -0.81
N ALA A 132 -7.10 3.22 -1.56
CA ALA A 132 -8.31 2.52 -1.95
C ALA A 132 -8.97 1.93 -0.69
N THR A 133 -10.11 2.50 -0.30
CA THR A 133 -10.87 2.09 0.89
C THR A 133 -12.02 1.15 0.56
N ASP A 134 -12.28 0.89 -0.73
CA ASP A 134 -13.25 -0.09 -1.22
C ASP A 134 -12.74 -0.84 -2.47
N GLU A 135 -13.45 -1.88 -2.87
CA GLU A 135 -13.07 -2.76 -3.97
C GLU A 135 -13.15 -2.05 -5.34
N ASP A 136 -14.12 -1.16 -5.53
CA ASP A 136 -14.30 -0.44 -6.80
C ASP A 136 -13.15 0.53 -7.06
N ASP A 137 -12.75 1.28 -6.03
CA ASP A 137 -11.59 2.16 -6.09
C ASP A 137 -10.31 1.40 -6.42
N HIS A 138 -10.14 0.22 -5.79
CA HIS A 138 -8.98 -0.62 -6.00
C HIS A 138 -8.95 -1.18 -7.44
N ALA A 139 -10.08 -1.70 -7.93
CA ALA A 139 -10.21 -2.17 -9.29
C ALA A 139 -9.92 -1.06 -10.31
N GLN A 140 -10.37 0.16 -10.04
CA GLN A 140 -10.09 1.33 -10.88
C GLN A 140 -8.59 1.69 -10.91
N LEU A 141 -7.89 1.60 -9.77
CA LEU A 141 -6.44 1.83 -9.74
C LEU A 141 -5.67 0.78 -10.55
N ILE A 142 -6.05 -0.49 -10.44
CA ILE A 142 -5.47 -1.59 -11.22
C ILE A 142 -5.69 -1.36 -12.71
N SER A 143 -6.93 -1.11 -13.12
CA SER A 143 -7.29 -0.80 -14.52
C SER A 143 -6.50 0.38 -15.06
N THR A 144 -6.38 1.46 -14.28
CA THR A 144 -5.61 2.65 -14.66
C THR A 144 -4.12 2.33 -14.89
N PHE A 145 -3.53 1.48 -14.03
CA PHE A 145 -2.14 1.04 -14.23
C PHE A 145 -2.00 0.20 -15.50
N ILE A 146 -2.88 -0.79 -15.69
CA ILE A 146 -2.85 -1.69 -16.84
C ILE A 146 -3.02 -0.90 -18.15
N ASP A 147 -3.99 -0.02 -18.21
CA ASP A 147 -4.24 0.84 -19.38
C ASP A 147 -3.03 1.73 -19.68
N SER A 148 -2.42 2.30 -18.63
CA SER A 148 -1.20 3.09 -18.76
C SER A 148 -0.03 2.23 -19.25
N TYR A 149 0.11 1.01 -18.74
CA TYR A 149 1.15 0.07 -19.15
C TYR A 149 0.98 -0.36 -20.62
N ILE A 150 -0.25 -0.64 -21.05
CA ILE A 150 -0.59 -1.05 -22.42
C ILE A 150 -0.49 0.13 -23.39
N SER A 151 -1.00 1.31 -23.01
CA SER A 151 -1.09 2.49 -23.91
C SER A 151 0.25 3.11 -24.26
N LEU A 152 1.27 2.89 -23.45
CA LEU A 152 2.63 3.33 -23.78
C LEU A 152 3.23 2.53 -24.97
N LYS A 153 2.43 2.34 -26.01
CA LYS A 153 2.53 1.42 -27.16
C LYS A 153 3.81 1.49 -28.01
N LYS A 154 4.68 2.48 -27.83
CA LYS A 154 5.83 2.68 -28.73
C LYS A 154 7.04 1.76 -28.51
N ASN A 155 7.06 0.93 -27.50
CA ASN A 155 8.19 0.03 -27.24
C ASN A 155 7.75 -1.45 -27.33
N GLY A 156 8.17 -2.16 -28.37
CA GLY A 156 7.93 -3.61 -28.57
C GLY A 156 8.33 -4.49 -27.36
N ASN A 157 9.10 -3.94 -26.46
CA ASN A 157 9.55 -4.55 -25.22
C ASN A 157 8.45 -4.94 -24.22
N ARG A 158 7.34 -4.19 -24.16
CA ARG A 158 6.23 -4.45 -23.21
C ARG A 158 5.30 -5.54 -23.70
N ARG A 159 5.10 -5.59 -24.99
CA ARG A 159 4.30 -6.63 -25.64
C ARG A 159 4.89 -8.02 -25.30
N GLN A 160 6.20 -8.15 -25.24
CA GLN A 160 6.86 -9.43 -24.91
C GLN A 160 6.54 -9.91 -23.49
N VAL A 161 6.47 -8.99 -22.51
CA VAL A 161 6.06 -9.33 -21.14
C VAL A 161 4.61 -9.81 -21.10
N LEU A 162 3.68 -9.07 -21.69
CA LEU A 162 2.27 -9.47 -21.73
C LEU A 162 2.04 -10.79 -22.48
N VAL A 163 2.74 -10.99 -23.62
CA VAL A 163 2.71 -12.26 -24.36
C VAL A 163 3.22 -13.39 -23.46
N LYS A 164 4.28 -13.14 -22.69
CA LYS A 164 4.84 -14.16 -21.78
C LYS A 164 3.87 -14.54 -20.66
N PHE A 165 3.19 -13.56 -20.04
CA PHE A 165 2.14 -13.85 -19.06
C PHE A 165 1.02 -14.70 -19.67
N TYR A 166 0.61 -14.40 -20.89
CA TYR A 166 -0.38 -15.19 -21.63
C TYR A 166 0.11 -16.62 -21.91
N GLU A 167 1.35 -16.79 -22.39
CA GLU A 167 1.97 -18.12 -22.64
C GLU A 167 2.04 -18.97 -21.36
N LEU A 168 2.34 -18.35 -20.22
CA LEU A 168 2.38 -19.01 -18.91
C LEU A 168 0.98 -19.26 -18.32
N GLN A 169 -0.09 -18.85 -19.00
CA GLN A 169 -1.46 -18.91 -18.48
C GLN A 169 -1.60 -18.24 -17.11
N TYR A 170 -0.83 -17.17 -16.88
CA TYR A 170 -0.86 -16.39 -15.65
C TYR A 170 -1.50 -15.03 -15.92
N ASN A 171 -2.51 -14.68 -15.11
CA ASN A 171 -3.24 -13.44 -15.30
C ASN A 171 -2.39 -12.23 -14.88
N PHE A 172 -2.09 -11.34 -15.83
CA PHE A 172 -1.33 -10.11 -15.57
C PHE A 172 -2.05 -9.17 -14.61
N ASP A 173 -3.38 -9.10 -14.66
CA ASP A 173 -4.18 -8.25 -13.77
C ASP A 173 -4.05 -8.75 -12.32
N PHE A 174 -4.05 -10.08 -12.12
CA PHE A 174 -3.81 -10.68 -10.81
C PHE A 174 -2.42 -10.36 -10.26
N PHE A 175 -1.41 -10.42 -11.10
CA PHE A 175 -0.04 -10.01 -10.74
C PHE A 175 0.03 -8.54 -10.32
N VAL A 176 -0.60 -7.65 -11.08
CA VAL A 176 -0.71 -6.23 -10.76
C VAL A 176 -1.46 -6.04 -9.44
N HIS A 177 -2.55 -6.77 -9.26
CA HIS A 177 -3.34 -6.74 -8.03
C HIS A 177 -2.50 -7.12 -6.80
N GLN A 178 -1.73 -8.20 -6.86
CA GLN A 178 -0.84 -8.61 -5.76
C GLN A 178 0.21 -7.54 -5.43
N MET A 179 0.85 -6.98 -6.46
CA MET A 179 1.84 -5.91 -6.27
C MET A 179 1.24 -4.68 -5.60
N MET A 180 0.04 -4.28 -5.99
CA MET A 180 -0.61 -3.09 -5.44
C MET A 180 -1.11 -3.32 -4.01
N ASN A 181 -1.71 -4.48 -3.73
CA ASN A 181 -2.20 -4.81 -2.39
C ASN A 181 -1.08 -4.84 -1.35
N SER A 182 0.05 -5.40 -1.71
CA SER A 182 1.18 -5.52 -0.81
C SER A 182 2.09 -4.31 -0.82
N LEU A 183 1.81 -3.27 -1.62
CA LEU A 183 2.75 -2.17 -1.90
C LEU A 183 4.16 -2.71 -2.25
N LEU A 184 4.20 -3.77 -3.02
CA LEU A 184 5.39 -4.53 -3.46
C LEU A 184 6.10 -5.33 -2.35
N THR A 185 5.71 -5.27 -1.09
CA THR A 185 6.43 -5.93 0.02
C THR A 185 6.45 -7.46 -0.06
N VAL A 186 5.52 -8.08 -0.79
CA VAL A 186 5.50 -9.53 -1.03
C VAL A 186 6.39 -9.93 -2.22
N VAL A 187 6.63 -8.98 -3.14
CA VAL A 187 7.33 -9.25 -4.41
C VAL A 187 8.82 -8.94 -4.33
N ILE A 188 9.22 -7.99 -3.46
CA ILE A 188 10.61 -7.55 -3.32
C ILE A 188 11.04 -7.57 -1.85
N PRO A 189 12.35 -7.78 -1.57
CA PRO A 189 12.89 -7.69 -0.22
C PRO A 189 12.57 -6.34 0.43
N ILE A 190 12.42 -6.34 1.77
CA ILE A 190 12.00 -5.17 2.53
C ILE A 190 12.89 -3.94 2.31
N ASP A 191 14.18 -4.13 2.15
CA ASP A 191 15.13 -3.04 1.90
C ASP A 191 14.83 -2.28 0.61
N PHE A 192 14.24 -2.96 -0.39
CA PHE A 192 13.77 -2.34 -1.63
C PHE A 192 12.33 -1.83 -1.52
N ALA A 193 11.49 -2.42 -0.67
CA ALA A 193 10.13 -1.97 -0.43
C ALA A 193 10.08 -0.63 0.32
N ILE A 194 11.00 -0.41 1.26
CA ILE A 194 11.09 0.84 2.03
C ILE A 194 11.15 2.09 1.11
N PRO A 195 12.05 2.20 0.12
CA PRO A 195 12.05 3.33 -0.82
C PRO A 195 10.75 3.49 -1.59
N VAL A 196 10.08 2.38 -1.94
CA VAL A 196 8.79 2.42 -2.64
C VAL A 196 7.71 3.04 -1.76
N ILE A 197 7.63 2.64 -0.49
CA ILE A 197 6.70 3.21 0.49
C ILE A 197 6.94 4.71 0.68
N PHE A 198 8.19 5.14 0.81
CA PHE A 198 8.51 6.56 0.93
C PHE A 198 8.20 7.35 -0.35
N ASN A 199 8.42 6.77 -1.52
CA ASN A 199 7.99 7.36 -2.79
C ASN A 199 6.47 7.48 -2.87
N TYR A 200 5.74 6.48 -2.37
CA TYR A 200 4.28 6.55 -2.26
C TYR A 200 3.83 7.70 -1.34
N LEU A 201 4.48 7.88 -0.19
CA LEU A 201 4.17 8.98 0.72
C LEU A 201 4.48 10.37 0.14
N ILE A 202 5.41 10.47 -0.82
CA ILE A 202 5.79 11.73 -1.48
C ILE A 202 4.94 11.99 -2.72
N GLU A 203 4.79 10.98 -3.59
CA GLU A 203 4.19 11.12 -4.92
C GLU A 203 2.79 10.49 -5.04
N GLY A 204 2.29 9.86 -3.97
CA GLY A 204 1.02 9.13 -3.99
C GLY A 204 1.08 7.90 -4.92
N GLN A 205 -0.05 7.56 -5.52
CA GLN A 205 -0.19 6.42 -6.44
C GLN A 205 0.80 6.46 -7.62
N LYS A 206 1.18 7.66 -8.05
CA LYS A 206 2.19 7.83 -9.09
C LYS A 206 3.54 7.21 -8.70
N GLY A 207 3.92 7.28 -7.41
CA GLY A 207 5.14 6.65 -6.88
C GLY A 207 5.08 5.13 -7.00
N ILE A 208 3.95 4.52 -6.65
CA ILE A 208 3.74 3.07 -6.79
C ILE A 208 3.79 2.66 -8.27
N PHE A 209 3.06 3.36 -9.14
CA PHE A 209 3.05 3.05 -10.58
C PHE A 209 4.44 3.12 -11.21
N LYS A 210 5.24 4.13 -10.86
CA LYS A 210 6.63 4.25 -11.33
C LYS A 210 7.48 3.07 -10.83
N SER A 211 7.31 2.67 -9.57
CA SER A 211 8.05 1.57 -8.96
C SER A 211 7.69 0.23 -9.60
N MET A 212 6.40 -0.06 -9.78
CA MET A 212 5.90 -1.25 -10.46
C MET A 212 6.40 -1.32 -11.91
N TYR A 213 6.31 -0.20 -12.62
CA TYR A 213 6.81 -0.11 -13.99
C TYR A 213 8.31 -0.36 -14.06
N GLY A 214 9.08 0.26 -13.14
CA GLY A 214 10.52 0.07 -13.03
C GLY A 214 10.89 -1.38 -12.76
N LEU A 215 10.18 -2.04 -11.83
CA LEU A 215 10.37 -3.44 -11.48
C LEU A 215 10.15 -4.38 -12.69
N ILE A 216 9.01 -4.23 -13.37
CA ILE A 216 8.70 -5.04 -14.56
C ILE A 216 9.73 -4.80 -15.68
N LYS A 217 10.12 -3.53 -15.90
CA LYS A 217 11.11 -3.16 -16.92
C LYS A 217 12.49 -3.76 -16.62
N SER A 218 12.95 -3.66 -15.36
CA SER A 218 14.26 -4.15 -14.95
C SER A 218 14.36 -5.67 -15.04
N ASN A 219 13.26 -6.37 -14.74
CA ASN A 219 13.21 -7.83 -14.75
C ASN A 219 12.66 -8.40 -16.07
N LYS A 220 12.54 -7.59 -17.13
CA LYS A 220 11.96 -8.03 -18.39
C LYS A 220 12.62 -9.29 -18.97
N GLN A 221 13.95 -9.30 -19.03
CA GLN A 221 14.69 -10.45 -19.60
C GLN A 221 14.43 -11.74 -18.80
N PHE A 222 14.42 -11.61 -17.47
CA PHE A 222 14.06 -12.70 -16.58
C PHE A 222 12.62 -13.19 -16.85
N ILE A 223 11.63 -12.29 -16.84
CA ILE A 223 10.22 -12.63 -17.08
C ILE A 223 10.04 -13.35 -18.42
N VAL A 224 10.69 -12.86 -19.47
CA VAL A 224 10.59 -13.48 -20.82
C VAL A 224 11.25 -14.85 -20.88
N SER A 225 12.27 -15.12 -20.05
CA SER A 225 12.95 -16.41 -19.99
C SER A 225 12.24 -17.49 -19.16
N LEU A 226 11.22 -17.13 -18.37
CA LEU A 226 10.51 -18.10 -17.51
C LEU A 226 9.88 -19.22 -18.32
N SER A 227 9.94 -20.43 -17.79
CA SER A 227 9.35 -21.64 -18.41
C SER A 227 8.05 -22.07 -17.73
N SER A 228 7.81 -21.65 -16.49
CA SER A 228 6.59 -21.95 -15.74
C SER A 228 6.11 -20.74 -14.93
N LYS A 229 4.80 -20.72 -14.59
CA LYS A 229 4.21 -19.68 -13.73
C LYS A 229 4.74 -19.71 -12.29
N ASP A 230 5.16 -20.88 -11.81
CA ASP A 230 5.64 -21.04 -10.43
C ASP A 230 6.97 -20.30 -10.17
N GLN A 231 7.66 -19.90 -11.24
CA GLN A 231 8.86 -19.07 -11.16
C GLN A 231 8.54 -17.57 -11.04
N LEU A 232 7.26 -17.18 -11.16
CA LEU A 232 6.79 -15.78 -10.95
C LEU A 232 6.41 -15.50 -9.50
N MET A 233 6.17 -16.54 -8.73
CA MET A 233 5.84 -16.48 -7.29
C MET A 233 7.09 -16.72 -6.46
#